data_947f9b0df725ddfacaf37e870538e55d
#
_entry.id   947f9b0df725ddfacaf37e870538e55d
#
_cell.length_a   1.000
_cell.length_b   1.000
_cell.length_c   1.000
_cell.angle_alpha   90.00
_cell.angle_beta   90.00
_cell.angle_gamma   90.00
#
_symmetry.space_group_name_H-M   'P 1'
#
loop_
_entity.id
_entity.type
_entity.pdbx_description
1 polymer ?
#
loop_
_entity_poly.entity_id
_entity_poly.type
_entity_poly.pdbx_seq_one_letter_code
_entity_poly.pdbx_strand_id
1 'polypeptide(L)'
;MIERTDSVAELPWRDAATPLGGERNQMGSGMTEGSERRAGTTRHRLIAAASRQFAHRPYGMVSLDDILAEAELTKGAMYFHFPSKRALAMSIIDDVTEMSGAAVSELLARKMSGLETLIDLIYFLAVRDTQDEVARAGVRLLETLDDSTDLAGARWQAWIELVTTLIERALSEGDVTDRHEPEDVAKMLVALWLGIRRISDLDQPEGYLGNLRTTWTLAFTCFTSPDRIDYFTQFINRRHALAVKKVSAEPLGFDPHDTAAASARAES
;
A
#
# COMPACT_ATOMS: atom_id res chain seq x y z
N MET A 1 14.91 17.13 -29.92
CA MET A 1 13.77 17.86 -29.36
C MET A 1 12.74 16.77 -29.05
N ILE A 2 12.83 16.16 -27.88
CA ILE A 2 11.93 15.08 -27.42
C ILE A 2 10.95 15.75 -26.49
N GLU A 3 9.68 15.74 -26.88
CA GLU A 3 8.57 16.26 -26.07
C GLU A 3 8.52 15.51 -24.74
N ARG A 4 8.56 16.28 -23.66
CA ARG A 4 8.25 15.78 -22.32
C ARG A 4 6.77 15.44 -22.30
N THR A 5 6.46 14.17 -22.34
CA THR A 5 5.13 13.68 -21.95
C THR A 5 5.03 13.76 -20.43
N ASP A 6 4.38 14.82 -19.94
CA ASP A 6 3.86 14.92 -18.57
C ASP A 6 2.70 13.92 -18.42
N SER A 7 3.03 12.63 -18.27
CA SER A 7 2.03 11.59 -18.05
C SER A 7 2.05 11.06 -16.61
N VAL A 8 1.95 11.96 -15.62
CA VAL A 8 1.56 11.59 -14.25
C VAL A 8 0.04 11.32 -14.17
N ALA A 9 -0.71 11.61 -15.23
CA ALA A 9 -2.17 11.53 -15.27
C ALA A 9 -2.72 10.12 -15.55
N GLU A 10 -1.91 9.18 -16.04
CA GLU A 10 -2.33 7.85 -16.49
C GLU A 10 -1.64 6.72 -15.69
N LEU A 11 -1.58 6.85 -14.37
CA LEU A 11 -1.02 5.78 -13.55
C LEU A 11 -2.06 4.65 -13.41
N PRO A 12 -1.72 3.38 -13.71
CA PRO A 12 -2.67 2.28 -13.89
C PRO A 12 -3.55 1.97 -12.67
N TRP A 13 -3.18 2.39 -11.45
CA TRP A 13 -4.02 2.22 -10.27
C TRP A 13 -5.19 3.21 -10.16
N ARG A 14 -5.22 4.33 -10.90
CA ARG A 14 -6.37 5.25 -10.91
C ARG A 14 -7.62 4.59 -11.49
N ASP A 15 -7.46 3.77 -12.52
CA ASP A 15 -8.56 3.02 -13.12
C ASP A 15 -8.93 1.79 -12.29
N ALA A 16 -7.96 1.19 -11.57
CA ALA A 16 -8.21 0.11 -10.62
C ALA A 16 -8.95 0.57 -9.34
N ALA A 17 -8.94 1.86 -9.04
CA ALA A 17 -9.68 2.49 -7.95
C ALA A 17 -11.11 2.93 -8.34
N THR A 18 -11.58 2.64 -9.55
CA THR A 18 -12.97 2.92 -9.92
C THR A 18 -13.87 2.02 -9.07
N PRO A 19 -14.70 2.56 -8.16
CA PRO A 19 -15.63 1.75 -7.39
C PRO A 19 -16.58 1.11 -8.38
N LEU A 20 -16.68 -0.21 -8.37
CA LEU A 20 -17.71 -0.94 -9.09
C LEU A 20 -19.05 -0.36 -8.68
N GLY A 21 -19.71 0.31 -9.62
CA GLY A 21 -20.88 1.15 -9.49
C GLY A 21 -21.92 0.65 -8.48
N GLY A 22 -21.83 1.16 -7.28
CA GLY A 22 -22.96 1.26 -6.38
C GLY A 22 -23.74 2.50 -6.80
N GLU A 23 -24.87 2.32 -7.49
CA GLU A 23 -25.84 3.39 -7.72
C GLU A 23 -26.05 4.12 -6.39
N ARG A 24 -25.63 5.37 -6.33
CA ARG A 24 -26.02 6.27 -5.24
C ARG A 24 -27.53 6.43 -5.32
N ASN A 25 -28.21 5.62 -4.54
CA ASN A 25 -29.64 5.75 -4.33
C ASN A 25 -29.90 7.13 -3.69
N GLN A 26 -30.26 8.11 -4.49
CA GLN A 26 -30.77 9.39 -4.02
C GLN A 26 -32.17 9.17 -3.44
N MET A 27 -32.22 8.71 -2.20
CA MET A 27 -33.43 8.75 -1.40
C MET A 27 -33.09 9.19 0.03
N GLY A 28 -33.59 10.36 0.41
CA GLY A 28 -33.77 10.73 1.80
C GLY A 28 -32.94 11.89 2.32
N SER A 29 -33.30 13.08 1.94
CA SER A 29 -33.13 14.31 2.71
C SER A 29 -33.74 14.08 4.12
N GLY A 30 -32.89 13.98 5.16
CA GLY A 30 -33.38 13.95 6.53
C GLY A 30 -32.53 13.26 7.58
N MET A 31 -31.31 12.82 7.27
CA MET A 31 -30.39 12.35 8.30
C MET A 31 -29.74 13.56 8.99
N THR A 32 -29.95 13.70 10.30
CA THR A 32 -29.30 14.74 11.10
C THR A 32 -27.79 14.50 11.14
N GLU A 33 -26.95 15.55 11.16
CA GLU A 33 -25.48 15.48 11.27
C GLU A 33 -25.00 14.49 12.35
N GLY A 34 -25.74 14.33 13.44
CA GLY A 34 -25.46 13.35 14.50
C GLY A 34 -25.63 11.90 14.08
N SER A 35 -26.49 11.59 13.09
CA SER A 35 -26.68 10.25 12.55
C SER A 35 -25.56 9.87 11.58
N GLU A 36 -25.13 10.81 10.74
CA GLU A 36 -24.00 10.63 9.81
C GLU A 36 -22.67 10.43 10.54
N ARG A 37 -22.41 11.21 11.60
CA ARG A 37 -21.22 11.03 12.45
C ARG A 37 -21.21 9.66 13.13
N ARG A 38 -22.35 9.19 13.67
CA ARG A 38 -22.46 7.86 14.27
C ARG A 38 -22.26 6.75 13.25
N ALA A 39 -22.82 6.87 12.07
CA ALA A 39 -22.63 5.91 10.98
C ALA A 39 -21.17 5.87 10.54
N GLY A 40 -20.49 7.02 10.37
CA GLY A 40 -19.07 7.11 10.09
C GLY A 40 -18.24 6.41 11.16
N THR A 41 -18.51 6.68 12.45
CA THR A 41 -17.81 6.04 13.57
C THR A 41 -17.97 4.52 13.55
N THR A 42 -19.18 4.00 13.27
CA THR A 42 -19.45 2.56 13.20
C THR A 42 -18.70 1.91 12.04
N ARG A 43 -18.69 2.53 10.85
CA ARG A 43 -17.93 2.04 9.70
C ARG A 43 -16.42 1.95 10.02
N HIS A 44 -15.83 2.99 10.64
CA HIS A 44 -14.44 2.98 11.04
C HIS A 44 -14.10 1.88 12.07
N ARG A 45 -14.96 1.67 13.07
CA ARG A 45 -14.78 0.59 14.05
C ARG A 45 -14.79 -0.79 13.38
N LEU A 46 -15.66 -1.03 12.40
CA LEU A 46 -15.68 -2.27 11.62
C LEU A 46 -14.39 -2.47 10.82
N ILE A 47 -13.93 -1.43 10.11
CA ILE A 47 -12.69 -1.48 9.34
C ILE A 47 -11.50 -1.74 10.28
N ALA A 48 -11.38 -1.02 11.38
CA ALA A 48 -10.28 -1.19 12.33
C ALA A 48 -10.24 -2.60 12.95
N ALA A 49 -11.39 -3.12 13.41
CA ALA A 49 -11.47 -4.47 13.94
C ALA A 49 -11.16 -5.54 12.88
N ALA A 50 -11.71 -5.40 11.69
CA ALA A 50 -11.42 -6.31 10.58
C ALA A 50 -9.95 -6.27 10.17
N SER A 51 -9.34 -5.07 10.12
CA SER A 51 -7.93 -4.92 9.81
C SER A 51 -7.04 -5.61 10.84
N ARG A 52 -7.29 -5.47 12.13
CA ARG A 52 -6.56 -6.21 13.17
C ARG A 52 -6.64 -7.73 12.97
N GLN A 53 -7.84 -8.26 12.69
CA GLN A 53 -8.00 -9.68 12.42
C GLN A 53 -7.27 -10.14 11.15
N PHE A 54 -7.42 -9.41 10.03
CA PHE A 54 -6.81 -9.79 8.75
C PHE A 54 -5.30 -9.52 8.70
N ALA A 55 -4.77 -8.59 9.50
CA ALA A 55 -3.33 -8.36 9.60
C ALA A 55 -2.57 -9.60 10.09
N HIS A 56 -3.20 -10.41 10.97
CA HIS A 56 -2.55 -11.57 11.62
C HIS A 56 -3.06 -12.93 11.14
N ARG A 57 -4.25 -12.98 10.50
CA ARG A 57 -4.92 -14.23 10.08
C ARG A 57 -5.33 -14.18 8.61
N PRO A 58 -5.19 -15.29 7.85
CA PRO A 58 -5.70 -15.38 6.47
C PRO A 58 -7.20 -15.14 6.41
N TYR A 59 -7.70 -14.57 5.31
CA TYR A 59 -9.12 -14.25 5.11
C TYR A 59 -10.07 -15.39 5.46
N GLY A 60 -9.75 -16.63 5.03
CA GLY A 60 -10.58 -17.81 5.28
C GLY A 60 -10.67 -18.21 6.75
N MET A 61 -9.69 -17.82 7.59
CA MET A 61 -9.61 -18.16 9.01
C MET A 61 -10.28 -17.14 9.94
N VAL A 62 -10.72 -16.01 9.41
CA VAL A 62 -11.41 -14.96 10.19
C VAL A 62 -12.91 -15.10 9.97
N SER A 63 -13.68 -15.27 11.05
CA SER A 63 -15.15 -15.27 10.99
C SER A 63 -15.70 -13.84 11.10
N LEU A 64 -16.93 -13.66 10.65
CA LEU A 64 -17.64 -12.39 10.87
C LEU A 64 -17.89 -12.14 12.35
N ASP A 65 -18.13 -13.20 13.12
CA ASP A 65 -18.39 -13.09 14.56
C ASP A 65 -17.13 -12.65 15.33
N ASP A 66 -15.90 -13.06 14.89
CA ASP A 66 -14.64 -12.57 15.45
C ASP A 66 -14.52 -11.05 15.28
N ILE A 67 -14.81 -10.55 14.06
CA ILE A 67 -14.73 -9.11 13.75
C ILE A 67 -15.77 -8.33 14.57
N LEU A 68 -17.00 -8.84 14.68
CA LEU A 68 -18.06 -8.16 15.41
C LEU A 68 -17.81 -8.14 16.93
N ALA A 69 -17.26 -9.22 17.47
CA ALA A 69 -16.87 -9.27 18.88
C ALA A 69 -15.80 -8.24 19.19
N GLU A 70 -14.76 -8.14 18.35
CA GLU A 70 -13.69 -7.16 18.50
C GLU A 70 -14.18 -5.71 18.28
N ALA A 71 -15.08 -5.49 17.32
CA ALA A 71 -15.66 -4.18 17.07
C ALA A 71 -16.68 -3.78 18.14
N GLU A 72 -17.14 -4.70 19.00
CA GLU A 72 -18.25 -4.53 19.94
C GLU A 72 -19.52 -4.03 19.21
N LEU A 73 -19.84 -4.66 18.08
CA LEU A 73 -20.95 -4.30 17.22
C LEU A 73 -21.85 -5.50 16.92
N THR A 74 -23.09 -5.20 16.51
CA THR A 74 -24.06 -6.23 16.14
C THR A 74 -23.99 -6.57 14.66
N LYS A 75 -24.50 -7.76 14.27
CA LYS A 75 -24.66 -8.15 12.85
C LYS A 75 -25.48 -7.14 12.07
N GLY A 76 -26.55 -6.58 12.68
CA GLY A 76 -27.37 -5.54 12.04
C GLY A 76 -26.59 -4.29 11.70
N ALA A 77 -25.73 -3.81 12.61
CA ALA A 77 -24.86 -2.65 12.38
C ALA A 77 -23.86 -2.92 11.24
N MET A 78 -23.31 -4.13 11.17
CA MET A 78 -22.40 -4.51 10.10
C MET A 78 -23.09 -4.53 8.73
N TYR A 79 -24.23 -5.22 8.63
CA TYR A 79 -24.94 -5.34 7.35
C TYR A 79 -25.50 -4.02 6.83
N PHE A 80 -25.68 -3.02 7.71
CA PHE A 80 -26.00 -1.66 7.30
C PHE A 80 -24.86 -1.00 6.50
N HIS A 81 -23.60 -1.29 6.84
CA HIS A 81 -22.41 -0.69 6.20
C HIS A 81 -21.80 -1.58 5.12
N PHE A 82 -21.78 -2.90 5.35
CA PHE A 82 -21.14 -3.86 4.48
C PHE A 82 -22.04 -5.08 4.28
N PRO A 83 -22.46 -5.41 3.05
CA PRO A 83 -23.38 -6.50 2.78
C PRO A 83 -22.78 -7.90 3.05
N SER A 84 -21.43 -7.99 3.18
CA SER A 84 -20.73 -9.25 3.44
C SER A 84 -19.34 -9.02 4.04
N LYS A 85 -18.74 -10.08 4.62
CA LYS A 85 -17.33 -10.08 5.03
C LYS A 85 -16.40 -9.74 3.86
N ARG A 86 -16.73 -10.22 2.64
CA ARG A 86 -16.00 -9.90 1.42
C ARG A 86 -16.05 -8.41 1.10
N ALA A 87 -17.22 -7.77 1.17
CA ALA A 87 -17.35 -6.34 0.93
C ALA A 87 -16.54 -5.50 1.92
N LEU A 88 -16.50 -5.92 3.20
CA LEU A 88 -15.64 -5.30 4.21
C LEU A 88 -14.15 -5.48 3.89
N ALA A 89 -13.74 -6.68 3.49
CA ALA A 89 -12.35 -6.96 3.09
C ALA A 89 -11.94 -6.15 1.84
N MET A 90 -12.82 -6.06 0.84
CA MET A 90 -12.58 -5.25 -0.36
C MET A 90 -12.45 -3.76 -0.03
N SER A 91 -13.27 -3.23 0.89
CA SER A 91 -13.12 -1.85 1.36
C SER A 91 -11.75 -1.57 1.99
N ILE A 92 -11.19 -2.52 2.75
CA ILE A 92 -9.82 -2.40 3.31
C ILE A 92 -8.77 -2.36 2.20
N ILE A 93 -8.91 -3.22 1.19
CA ILE A 93 -7.99 -3.24 0.04
C ILE A 93 -8.07 -1.91 -0.73
N ASP A 94 -9.27 -1.38 -0.94
CA ASP A 94 -9.50 -0.13 -1.66
C ASP A 94 -8.91 1.06 -0.88
N ASP A 95 -9.16 1.15 0.43
CA ASP A 95 -8.59 2.19 1.31
C ASP A 95 -7.04 2.16 1.27
N VAL A 96 -6.41 0.97 1.32
CA VAL A 96 -4.94 0.82 1.24
C VAL A 96 -4.41 1.20 -0.14
N THR A 97 -5.14 0.86 -1.21
CA THR A 97 -4.76 1.19 -2.58
C THR A 97 -4.79 2.70 -2.80
N GLU A 98 -5.84 3.38 -2.36
CA GLU A 98 -5.98 4.84 -2.45
C GLU A 98 -4.87 5.57 -1.67
N MET A 99 -4.66 5.18 -0.39
CA MET A 99 -3.61 5.76 0.45
C MET A 99 -2.20 5.53 -0.12
N SER A 100 -1.95 4.35 -0.67
CA SER A 100 -0.66 4.04 -1.31
C SER A 100 -0.46 4.84 -2.59
N GLY A 101 -1.51 5.00 -3.40
CA GLY A 101 -1.49 5.81 -4.61
C GLY A 101 -1.16 7.28 -4.35
N ALA A 102 -1.73 7.88 -3.30
CA ALA A 102 -1.41 9.24 -2.89
C ALA A 102 0.07 9.39 -2.50
N ALA A 103 0.60 8.46 -1.69
CA ALA A 103 1.99 8.47 -1.27
C ALA A 103 2.97 8.24 -2.44
N VAL A 104 2.63 7.33 -3.36
CA VAL A 104 3.41 7.12 -4.61
C VAL A 104 3.43 8.41 -5.43
N SER A 105 2.30 9.07 -5.61
CA SER A 105 2.22 10.33 -6.36
C SER A 105 3.10 11.41 -5.73
N GLU A 106 3.13 11.51 -4.41
CA GLU A 106 4.02 12.42 -3.68
C GLU A 106 5.52 12.07 -3.88
N LEU A 107 5.87 10.77 -3.84
CA LEU A 107 7.24 10.32 -4.09
C LEU A 107 7.68 10.61 -5.53
N LEU A 108 6.81 10.40 -6.52
CA LEU A 108 7.09 10.68 -7.93
C LEU A 108 7.26 12.18 -8.21
N ALA A 109 6.59 13.04 -7.44
CA ALA A 109 6.73 14.50 -7.55
C ALA A 109 8.10 15.01 -7.06
N ARG A 110 8.86 14.20 -6.31
CA ARG A 110 10.21 14.54 -5.86
C ARG A 110 11.19 14.42 -7.04
N LYS A 111 12.19 15.31 -7.07
CA LYS A 111 13.25 15.29 -8.11
C LYS A 111 14.32 14.23 -7.79
N MET A 112 13.92 12.98 -7.62
CA MET A 112 14.80 11.83 -7.40
C MET A 112 14.92 11.00 -8.67
N SER A 113 15.97 10.20 -8.82
CA SER A 113 16.06 9.25 -9.94
C SER A 113 15.03 8.14 -9.81
N GLY A 114 14.83 7.35 -10.88
CA GLY A 114 13.90 6.22 -10.88
C GLY A 114 14.27 5.22 -9.79
N LEU A 115 15.55 4.90 -9.64
CA LEU A 115 16.03 3.94 -8.65
C LEU A 115 15.99 4.47 -7.22
N GLU A 116 16.28 5.77 -7.01
CA GLU A 116 16.11 6.43 -5.71
C GLU A 116 14.64 6.43 -5.27
N THR A 117 13.74 6.72 -6.21
CA THR A 117 12.28 6.72 -5.96
C THR A 117 11.80 5.32 -5.58
N LEU A 118 12.28 4.29 -6.26
CA LEU A 118 11.95 2.89 -5.96
C LEU A 118 12.43 2.48 -4.56
N ILE A 119 13.66 2.85 -4.18
CA ILE A 119 14.19 2.58 -2.83
C ILE A 119 13.33 3.29 -1.76
N ASP A 120 12.97 4.55 -1.98
CA ASP A 120 12.11 5.29 -1.05
C ASP A 120 10.73 4.65 -0.91
N LEU A 121 10.13 4.23 -2.03
CA LEU A 121 8.82 3.56 -2.05
C LEU A 121 8.84 2.28 -1.21
N ILE A 122 9.88 1.46 -1.34
CA ILE A 122 10.00 0.19 -0.62
C ILE A 122 10.14 0.41 0.88
N TYR A 123 10.99 1.34 1.30
CA TYR A 123 11.10 1.66 2.73
C TYR A 123 9.83 2.31 3.28
N PHE A 124 9.12 3.10 2.48
CA PHE A 124 7.80 3.61 2.85
C PHE A 124 6.80 2.48 3.11
N LEU A 125 6.71 1.52 2.18
CA LEU A 125 5.82 0.36 2.33
C LEU A 125 6.23 -0.50 3.53
N ALA A 126 7.55 -0.75 3.72
CA ALA A 126 8.05 -1.54 4.83
C ALA A 126 7.75 -0.92 6.20
N VAL A 127 7.88 0.40 6.35
CA VAL A 127 7.50 1.10 7.58
C VAL A 127 6.00 0.96 7.83
N ARG A 128 5.17 1.12 6.80
CA ARG A 128 3.72 0.95 6.92
C ARG A 128 3.33 -0.47 7.32
N ASP A 129 3.98 -1.48 6.76
CA ASP A 129 3.75 -2.88 7.14
C ASP A 129 3.95 -3.15 8.63
N THR A 130 4.81 -2.37 9.30
CA THR A 130 5.10 -2.55 10.73
C THR A 130 4.27 -1.68 11.65
N GLN A 131 3.78 -0.53 11.17
CA GLN A 131 3.11 0.47 12.02
C GLN A 131 1.60 0.60 11.75
N ASP A 132 1.11 0.11 10.60
CA ASP A 132 -0.26 0.33 10.14
C ASP A 132 -0.95 -1.02 9.87
N GLU A 133 -1.83 -1.42 10.79
CA GLU A 133 -2.57 -2.68 10.69
C GLU A 133 -3.50 -2.71 9.46
N VAL A 134 -4.01 -1.56 9.00
CA VAL A 134 -4.84 -1.47 7.80
C VAL A 134 -4.00 -1.79 6.57
N ALA A 135 -2.78 -1.20 6.48
CA ALA A 135 -1.84 -1.48 5.39
C ALA A 135 -1.44 -2.96 5.38
N ARG A 136 -1.07 -3.51 6.55
CA ARG A 136 -0.72 -4.93 6.73
C ARG A 136 -1.87 -5.86 6.30
N ALA A 137 -3.10 -5.53 6.73
CA ALA A 137 -4.29 -6.29 6.36
C ALA A 137 -4.58 -6.24 4.87
N GLY A 138 -4.47 -5.08 4.24
CA GLY A 138 -4.73 -4.93 2.81
C GLY A 138 -3.83 -5.80 1.95
N VAL A 139 -2.51 -5.79 2.20
CA VAL A 139 -1.56 -6.66 1.48
C VAL A 139 -1.87 -8.14 1.75
N ARG A 140 -2.14 -8.53 3.01
CA ARG A 140 -2.46 -9.92 3.33
C ARG A 140 -3.78 -10.38 2.71
N LEU A 141 -4.76 -9.50 2.60
CA LEU A 141 -6.01 -9.78 1.90
C LEU A 141 -5.76 -10.01 0.40
N LEU A 142 -4.91 -9.21 -0.24
CA LEU A 142 -4.51 -9.42 -1.63
C LEU A 142 -3.82 -10.77 -1.86
N GLU A 143 -3.07 -11.26 -0.85
CA GLU A 143 -2.40 -12.56 -0.92
C GLU A 143 -3.34 -13.75 -0.67
N THR A 144 -4.42 -13.57 0.10
CA THR A 144 -5.21 -14.68 0.65
C THR A 144 -6.69 -14.69 0.28
N LEU A 145 -7.18 -13.60 -0.30
CA LEU A 145 -8.55 -13.52 -0.78
C LEU A 145 -8.65 -14.27 -2.13
N ASP A 146 -9.37 -15.37 -2.12
CA ASP A 146 -9.69 -16.10 -3.36
C ASP A 146 -10.64 -15.22 -4.21
N ASP A 147 -10.12 -14.71 -5.31
CA ASP A 147 -10.81 -13.74 -6.15
C ASP A 147 -11.18 -14.34 -7.51
N SER A 148 -12.40 -14.85 -7.61
CA SER A 148 -12.96 -15.35 -8.88
C SER A 148 -13.06 -14.25 -9.98
N THR A 149 -12.81 -12.99 -9.65
CA THR A 149 -12.83 -11.84 -10.58
C THR A 149 -11.43 -11.38 -11.00
N ASP A 150 -10.38 -12.06 -10.56
CA ASP A 150 -8.97 -11.74 -10.83
C ASP A 150 -8.53 -10.31 -10.44
N LEU A 151 -9.26 -9.68 -9.51
CA LEU A 151 -8.92 -8.33 -9.03
C LEU A 151 -7.56 -8.29 -8.30
N ALA A 152 -7.22 -9.35 -7.57
CA ALA A 152 -5.92 -9.46 -6.91
C ALA A 152 -4.79 -9.50 -7.96
N GLY A 153 -4.95 -10.30 -9.01
CA GLY A 153 -4.01 -10.35 -10.15
C GLY A 153 -3.84 -8.98 -10.81
N ALA A 154 -4.94 -8.30 -11.10
CA ALA A 154 -4.91 -6.97 -11.69
C ALA A 154 -4.17 -5.93 -10.81
N ARG A 155 -4.34 -6.00 -9.48
CA ARG A 155 -3.63 -5.11 -8.55
C ARG A 155 -2.13 -5.41 -8.47
N TRP A 156 -1.75 -6.69 -8.46
CA TRP A 156 -0.33 -7.07 -8.55
C TRP A 156 0.29 -6.64 -9.87
N GLN A 157 -0.45 -6.78 -10.97
CA GLN A 157 0.00 -6.30 -12.27
C GLN A 157 0.23 -4.78 -12.27
N ALA A 158 -0.65 -3.99 -11.68
CA ALA A 158 -0.48 -2.54 -11.54
C ALA A 158 0.78 -2.18 -10.72
N TRP A 159 1.12 -2.95 -9.68
CA TRP A 159 2.38 -2.77 -8.95
C TRP A 159 3.60 -3.11 -9.79
N ILE A 160 3.55 -4.19 -10.58
CA ILE A 160 4.63 -4.56 -11.50
C ILE A 160 4.82 -3.44 -12.54
N GLU A 161 3.76 -2.92 -13.13
CA GLU A 161 3.80 -1.82 -14.11
C GLU A 161 4.42 -0.53 -13.53
N LEU A 162 4.04 -0.16 -12.30
CA LEU A 162 4.65 0.96 -11.60
C LEU A 162 6.16 0.76 -11.43
N VAL A 163 6.58 -0.40 -10.94
CA VAL A 163 8.00 -0.70 -10.73
C VAL A 163 8.73 -0.76 -12.07
N THR A 164 8.12 -1.32 -13.12
CA THR A 164 8.66 -1.33 -14.49
C THR A 164 8.95 0.10 -14.97
N THR A 165 7.99 1.01 -14.84
CA THR A 165 8.16 2.42 -15.21
C THR A 165 9.34 3.08 -14.47
N LEU A 166 9.52 2.76 -13.18
CA LEU A 166 10.65 3.28 -12.39
C LEU A 166 11.99 2.69 -12.86
N ILE A 167 12.03 1.42 -13.25
CA ILE A 167 13.23 0.77 -13.79
C ILE A 167 13.56 1.30 -15.19
N GLU A 168 12.57 1.49 -16.07
CA GLU A 168 12.77 2.13 -17.40
C GLU A 168 13.35 3.54 -17.26
N ARG A 169 12.83 4.31 -16.31
CA ARG A 169 13.39 5.62 -16.00
C ARG A 169 14.82 5.52 -15.49
N ALA A 170 15.11 4.62 -14.56
CA ALA A 170 16.47 4.40 -14.04
C ALA A 170 17.44 3.93 -15.13
N LEU A 171 16.97 3.16 -16.11
CA LEU A 171 17.74 2.77 -17.31
C LEU A 171 18.08 4.00 -18.16
N SER A 172 17.11 4.87 -18.42
CA SER A 172 17.31 6.10 -19.18
C SER A 172 18.25 7.11 -18.49
N GLU A 173 18.31 7.06 -17.16
CA GLU A 173 19.19 7.88 -16.30
C GLU A 173 20.61 7.28 -16.13
N GLY A 174 20.83 6.03 -16.60
CA GLY A 174 22.12 5.32 -16.52
C GLY A 174 22.38 4.67 -15.15
N ASP A 175 21.37 4.63 -14.27
CA ASP A 175 21.48 3.99 -12.95
C ASP A 175 21.42 2.46 -13.04
N VAL A 176 20.77 1.93 -14.07
CA VAL A 176 20.53 0.50 -14.32
C VAL A 176 21.14 0.11 -15.67
N THR A 177 21.63 -1.13 -15.78
CA THR A 177 22.15 -1.69 -17.04
C THR A 177 21.02 -2.26 -17.89
N ASP A 178 21.22 -2.33 -19.21
CA ASP A 178 20.32 -2.90 -20.21
C ASP A 178 20.45 -4.45 -20.35
N ARG A 179 21.01 -5.12 -19.33
CA ARG A 179 21.22 -6.58 -19.36
C ARG A 179 19.95 -7.39 -19.21
N HIS A 180 18.94 -6.80 -18.61
CA HIS A 180 17.67 -7.44 -18.28
C HIS A 180 16.50 -6.56 -18.70
N GLU A 181 15.42 -7.17 -19.13
CA GLU A 181 14.20 -6.45 -19.44
C GLU A 181 13.66 -5.77 -18.16
N PRO A 182 13.25 -4.49 -18.22
CA PRO A 182 12.73 -3.75 -17.06
C PRO A 182 11.60 -4.46 -16.32
N GLU A 183 10.69 -5.10 -17.05
CA GLU A 183 9.57 -5.84 -16.48
C GLU A 183 10.03 -7.07 -15.67
N ASP A 184 11.07 -7.79 -16.12
CA ASP A 184 11.61 -8.94 -15.40
C ASP A 184 12.30 -8.50 -14.10
N VAL A 185 13.02 -7.38 -14.11
CA VAL A 185 13.59 -6.76 -12.91
C VAL A 185 12.45 -6.36 -11.97
N ALA A 186 11.39 -5.75 -12.46
CA ALA A 186 10.23 -5.36 -11.67
C ALA A 186 9.53 -6.56 -11.00
N LYS A 187 9.27 -7.63 -11.76
CA LYS A 187 8.71 -8.88 -11.24
C LYS A 187 9.57 -9.48 -10.13
N MET A 188 10.89 -9.53 -10.35
CA MET A 188 11.85 -10.00 -9.35
C MET A 188 11.76 -9.16 -8.07
N LEU A 189 11.74 -7.85 -8.16
CA LEU A 189 11.73 -6.95 -7.00
C LEU A 189 10.42 -7.04 -6.22
N VAL A 190 9.27 -7.13 -6.90
CA VAL A 190 7.97 -7.34 -6.25
C VAL A 190 7.94 -8.72 -5.56
N ALA A 191 8.43 -9.76 -6.21
CA ALA A 191 8.51 -11.11 -5.62
C ALA A 191 9.44 -11.16 -4.40
N LEU A 192 10.58 -10.48 -4.44
CA LEU A 192 11.51 -10.36 -3.30
C LEU A 192 10.85 -9.64 -2.12
N TRP A 193 10.16 -8.53 -2.36
CA TRP A 193 9.45 -7.80 -1.30
C TRP A 193 8.40 -8.67 -0.63
N LEU A 194 7.56 -9.35 -1.40
CA LEU A 194 6.56 -10.28 -0.88
C LEU A 194 7.21 -11.44 -0.10
N GLY A 195 8.28 -12.02 -0.64
CA GLY A 195 9.03 -13.09 -0.01
C GLY A 195 9.63 -12.68 1.34
N ILE A 196 10.31 -11.52 1.40
CA ILE A 196 10.88 -10.98 2.64
C ILE A 196 9.78 -10.72 3.67
N ARG A 197 8.69 -10.10 3.25
CA ARG A 197 7.53 -9.84 4.08
C ARG A 197 6.93 -11.13 4.68
N ARG A 198 6.91 -12.19 3.88
CA ARG A 198 6.36 -13.50 4.29
C ARG A 198 7.21 -14.25 5.29
N ILE A 199 8.55 -14.15 5.19
CA ILE A 199 9.49 -14.85 6.07
C ILE A 199 9.92 -14.06 7.30
N SER A 200 9.60 -12.75 7.36
CA SER A 200 9.93 -11.87 8.47
C SER A 200 8.79 -11.78 9.48
N ASP A 201 9.14 -11.56 10.73
CA ASP A 201 8.19 -11.16 11.77
C ASP A 201 7.97 -9.64 11.68
N LEU A 202 6.79 -9.22 11.24
CA LEU A 202 6.46 -7.80 11.08
C LEU A 202 6.24 -7.09 12.43
N ASP A 203 6.11 -7.85 13.52
CA ASP A 203 6.03 -7.31 14.88
C ASP A 203 7.43 -7.10 15.46
N GLN A 204 8.50 -7.47 14.70
CA GLN A 204 9.90 -7.17 14.96
C GLN A 204 10.47 -6.26 13.85
N PRO A 205 10.14 -4.96 13.86
CA PRO A 205 10.42 -4.04 12.73
C PRO A 205 11.89 -4.00 12.31
N GLU A 206 12.82 -4.00 13.28
CA GLU A 206 14.25 -3.92 13.01
C GLU A 206 14.75 -5.15 12.24
N GLY A 207 14.26 -6.34 12.62
CA GLY A 207 14.58 -7.60 11.93
C GLY A 207 14.06 -7.59 10.47
N TYR A 208 12.82 -7.18 10.29
CA TYR A 208 12.22 -7.06 8.95
C TYR A 208 12.97 -6.05 8.06
N LEU A 209 13.24 -4.85 8.57
CA LEU A 209 13.99 -3.82 7.85
C LEU A 209 15.44 -4.25 7.56
N GLY A 210 16.06 -5.01 8.48
CA GLY A 210 17.39 -5.60 8.29
C GLY A 210 17.41 -6.64 7.16
N ASN A 211 16.42 -7.53 7.11
CA ASN A 211 16.24 -8.50 6.03
C ASN A 211 16.03 -7.80 4.68
N LEU A 212 15.18 -6.77 4.67
CA LEU A 212 14.92 -5.94 3.49
C LEU A 212 16.21 -5.31 2.96
N ARG A 213 16.98 -4.63 3.84
CA ARG A 213 18.26 -4.01 3.47
C ARG A 213 19.22 -5.02 2.83
N THR A 214 19.41 -6.16 3.49
CA THR A 214 20.36 -7.19 3.04
C THR A 214 19.97 -7.73 1.68
N THR A 215 18.69 -8.14 1.53
CA THR A 215 18.19 -8.72 0.27
C THR A 215 18.27 -7.73 -0.88
N TRP A 216 17.88 -6.47 -0.63
CA TRP A 216 17.93 -5.43 -1.68
C TRP A 216 19.34 -5.04 -2.05
N THR A 217 20.27 -4.93 -1.09
CA THR A 217 21.68 -4.68 -1.41
C THR A 217 22.24 -5.79 -2.31
N LEU A 218 21.89 -7.05 -2.07
CA LEU A 218 22.30 -8.16 -2.93
C LEU A 218 21.62 -8.10 -4.30
N ALA A 219 20.31 -7.87 -4.36
CA ALA A 219 19.56 -7.83 -5.61
C ALA A 219 20.04 -6.70 -6.54
N PHE A 220 20.30 -5.52 -5.99
CA PHE A 220 20.73 -4.36 -6.79
C PHE A 220 22.03 -4.58 -7.53
N THR A 221 22.94 -5.39 -7.03
CA THR A 221 24.18 -5.72 -7.76
C THR A 221 23.94 -6.43 -9.08
N CYS A 222 22.75 -7.04 -9.28
CA CYS A 222 22.43 -7.78 -10.49
C CYS A 222 22.10 -6.88 -11.69
N PHE A 223 21.55 -5.68 -11.45
CA PHE A 223 21.03 -4.82 -12.52
C PHE A 223 21.50 -3.36 -12.46
N THR A 224 22.04 -2.91 -11.34
CA THR A 224 22.58 -1.55 -11.20
C THR A 224 23.87 -1.40 -12.01
N SER A 225 24.10 -0.24 -12.62
CA SER A 225 25.33 0.11 -13.32
C SER A 225 26.52 0.02 -12.37
N PRO A 226 27.67 -0.59 -12.77
CA PRO A 226 28.79 -0.87 -11.86
C PRO A 226 29.37 0.37 -11.16
N ASP A 227 29.37 1.51 -11.82
CA ASP A 227 29.83 2.81 -11.29
C ASP A 227 28.82 3.44 -10.32
N ARG A 228 27.60 2.92 -10.25
CA ARG A 228 26.51 3.40 -9.38
C ARG A 228 26.29 2.52 -8.14
N ILE A 229 26.87 1.32 -8.08
CA ILE A 229 26.62 0.35 -6.99
C ILE A 229 26.96 0.95 -5.61
N ASP A 230 28.10 1.61 -5.47
CA ASP A 230 28.52 2.20 -4.19
C ASP A 230 27.55 3.32 -3.75
N TYR A 231 27.09 4.15 -4.69
CA TYR A 231 26.12 5.20 -4.41
C TYR A 231 24.81 4.63 -3.89
N PHE A 232 24.23 3.64 -4.58
CA PHE A 232 22.96 3.04 -4.18
C PHE A 232 23.07 2.20 -2.92
N THR A 233 24.19 1.52 -2.69
CA THR A 233 24.46 0.84 -1.41
C THR A 233 24.43 1.84 -0.25
N GLN A 234 25.07 3.01 -0.39
CA GLN A 234 25.02 4.07 0.62
C GLN A 234 23.58 4.66 0.75
N PHE A 235 22.88 4.81 -0.37
CA PHE A 235 21.51 5.33 -0.37
C PHE A 235 20.57 4.39 0.39
N ILE A 236 20.62 3.08 0.13
CA ILE A 236 19.88 2.04 0.86
C ILE A 236 20.19 2.11 2.36
N ASN A 237 21.46 2.21 2.73
CA ASN A 237 21.86 2.28 4.15
C ASN A 237 21.30 3.52 4.84
N ARG A 238 21.30 4.68 4.18
CA ARG A 238 20.69 5.91 4.72
C ARG A 238 19.18 5.75 4.90
N ARG A 239 18.45 5.16 3.91
CA ARG A 239 17.02 4.94 3.99
C ARG A 239 16.65 3.91 5.06
N HIS A 240 17.46 2.86 5.18
CA HIS A 240 17.33 1.90 6.29
C HIS A 240 17.44 2.58 7.66
N ALA A 241 18.49 3.38 7.87
CA ALA A 241 18.67 4.09 9.14
C ALA A 241 17.49 5.03 9.48
N LEU A 242 16.94 5.73 8.48
CA LEU A 242 15.76 6.57 8.65
C LEU A 242 14.51 5.74 8.97
N ALA A 243 14.33 4.60 8.31
CA ALA A 243 13.21 3.69 8.56
C ALA A 243 13.28 3.10 9.97
N VAL A 244 14.44 2.61 10.41
CA VAL A 244 14.66 2.13 11.79
C VAL A 244 14.32 3.22 12.80
N LYS A 245 14.84 4.44 12.60
CA LYS A 245 14.52 5.57 13.50
C LYS A 245 13.01 5.85 13.55
N LYS A 246 12.30 5.71 12.42
CA LYS A 246 10.86 5.96 12.33
C LYS A 246 10.05 4.90 13.07
N VAL A 247 10.43 3.63 12.98
CA VAL A 247 9.72 2.53 13.67
C VAL A 247 10.06 2.43 15.15
N SER A 248 11.22 2.97 15.58
CA SER A 248 11.61 3.07 17.00
C SER A 248 11.03 4.31 17.69
N ALA A 249 10.58 5.32 16.95
CA ALA A 249 9.75 6.41 17.47
C ALA A 249 8.34 5.88 17.70
N GLU A 250 7.61 6.37 18.74
CA GLU A 250 6.28 5.86 19.12
C GLU A 250 5.36 5.65 17.89
N PRO A 251 4.52 4.59 17.92
CA PRO A 251 3.60 4.31 16.82
C PRO A 251 2.80 5.55 16.48
N LEU A 252 2.72 5.90 15.19
CA LEU A 252 1.81 6.92 14.69
C LEU A 252 0.40 6.45 15.02
N GLY A 253 -0.18 6.96 16.12
CA GLY A 253 -1.58 6.70 16.43
C GLY A 253 -2.40 7.09 15.19
N PHE A 254 -3.21 6.17 14.70
CA PHE A 254 -4.17 6.44 13.63
C PHE A 254 -5.11 7.55 14.14
N ASP A 255 -4.90 8.80 13.71
CA ASP A 255 -5.85 9.89 13.94
C ASP A 255 -6.86 9.90 12.79
N PRO A 256 -8.12 9.49 13.06
CA PRO A 256 -9.17 9.47 12.05
C PRO A 256 -9.54 10.87 11.52
N HIS A 257 -9.01 11.94 12.11
CA HIS A 257 -9.30 13.32 11.70
C HIS A 257 -8.34 13.87 10.63
N ASP A 258 -7.20 13.22 10.35
CA ASP A 258 -6.23 13.70 9.36
C ASP A 258 -6.71 13.55 7.91
N THR A 259 -7.62 12.60 7.64
CA THR A 259 -8.20 12.42 6.30
C THR A 259 -9.18 13.54 5.92
N ALA A 260 -9.82 14.18 6.88
CA ALA A 260 -10.74 15.30 6.62
C ALA A 260 -10.00 16.61 6.27
N ALA A 261 -8.78 16.78 6.78
CA ALA A 261 -7.96 17.97 6.51
C ALA A 261 -7.30 17.96 5.12
N ALA A 262 -7.04 16.78 4.56
CA ALA A 262 -6.49 16.65 3.21
C ALA A 262 -7.54 16.98 2.13
N SER A 263 -8.80 16.58 2.31
CA SER A 263 -9.90 16.92 1.39
C SER A 263 -10.24 18.42 1.39
N ALA A 264 -10.16 19.09 2.55
CA ALA A 264 -10.47 20.52 2.65
C ALA A 264 -9.41 21.45 2.03
N ARG A 265 -8.18 20.98 1.84
CA ARG A 265 -7.10 21.74 1.19
C ARG A 265 -7.06 21.59 -0.33
N ALA A 266 -7.80 20.64 -0.91
CA ALA A 266 -7.91 20.46 -2.36
C ALA A 266 -9.03 21.30 -2.98
N GLU A 267 -9.90 21.95 -2.18
CA GLU A 267 -11.02 22.79 -2.63
C GLU A 267 -10.82 24.29 -2.35
N SER A 268 -9.63 24.73 -1.94
CA SER A 268 -9.24 26.13 -1.79
C SER A 268 -8.10 26.49 -2.73
#